data_c41073641af597348b03bac16bbf5a54
#
_entry.id   c41073641af597348b03bac16bbf5a54
#
_cell.length_a   1.000
_cell.length_b   1.000
_cell.length_c   1.000
_cell.angle_alpha   90.00
_cell.angle_beta   90.00
_cell.angle_gamma   90.00
#
_symmetry.space_group_name_H-M   'P 1'
#
loop_
_entity.id
_entity.type
_entity.pdbx_description
1 polymer ?
#
loop_
_entity_poly.entity_id
_entity_poly.type
_entity_poly.pdbx_seq_one_letter_code
_entity_poly.pdbx_strand_id
1 'polypeptide(L)'
;MDIVLYIAVAMILVGGAMLFIVNFCKAGQAQQIQMISEWLLLAVVQAEKELGGKTGEIKLRYVYDKFLQRFSKIAMFITFEQFSGMVDIALDKMRIMLSNNNQLAKYVGCECGNCEECDK
;
A
#
# COMPACT_ATOMS: atom_id res chain seq x y z
N MET A 1 43.61 -32.49 -6.38
CA MET A 1 42.91 -31.68 -7.42
C MET A 1 41.41 -31.81 -7.35
N ASP A 2 40.86 -32.98 -7.12
CA ASP A 2 39.41 -33.21 -7.11
C ASP A 2 38.67 -32.46 -5.95
N ILE A 3 39.28 -32.41 -4.78
CA ILE A 3 38.69 -31.71 -3.61
C ILE A 3 38.51 -30.22 -3.85
N VAL A 4 39.49 -29.58 -4.47
CA VAL A 4 39.43 -28.13 -4.79
C VAL A 4 38.32 -27.86 -5.80
N LEU A 5 38.14 -28.74 -6.76
CA LEU A 5 37.08 -28.65 -7.76
C LEU A 5 35.70 -28.78 -7.10
N TYR A 6 35.51 -29.73 -6.18
CA TYR A 6 34.27 -29.90 -5.43
C TYR A 6 33.93 -28.68 -4.57
N ILE A 7 34.93 -28.09 -3.88
CA ILE A 7 34.74 -26.88 -3.10
C ILE A 7 34.32 -25.70 -3.99
N ALA A 8 34.97 -25.52 -5.14
CA ALA A 8 34.64 -24.46 -6.07
C ALA A 8 33.20 -24.60 -6.61
N VAL A 9 32.78 -25.79 -7.00
CA VAL A 9 31.41 -26.07 -7.46
C VAL A 9 30.41 -25.82 -6.33
N ALA A 10 30.69 -26.25 -5.11
CA ALA A 10 29.81 -26.02 -3.95
C ALA A 10 29.65 -24.53 -3.67
N MET A 11 30.71 -23.73 -3.74
CA MET A 11 30.67 -22.27 -3.56
C MET A 11 29.80 -21.58 -4.63
N ILE A 12 29.92 -22.00 -5.89
CA ILE A 12 29.11 -21.46 -6.98
C ILE A 12 27.61 -21.78 -6.79
N LEU A 13 27.29 -23.02 -6.38
CA LEU A 13 25.93 -23.43 -6.14
C LEU A 13 25.28 -22.67 -4.98
N VAL A 14 26.00 -22.50 -3.88
CA VAL A 14 25.52 -21.74 -2.71
C VAL A 14 25.34 -20.26 -3.07
N GLY A 15 26.30 -19.65 -3.76
CA GLY A 15 26.20 -18.27 -4.22
C GLY A 15 25.03 -18.05 -5.19
N GLY A 16 24.85 -18.95 -6.14
CA GLY A 16 23.72 -18.92 -7.08
C GLY A 16 22.35 -19.05 -6.39
N ALA A 17 22.24 -19.99 -5.43
CA ALA A 17 21.03 -20.18 -4.65
C ALA A 17 20.69 -18.94 -3.81
N MET A 18 21.68 -18.31 -3.18
CA MET A 18 21.49 -17.05 -2.42
C MET A 18 20.98 -15.92 -3.30
N LEU A 19 21.57 -15.72 -4.48
CA LEU A 19 21.12 -14.68 -5.41
C LEU A 19 19.69 -14.96 -5.90
N PHE A 20 19.36 -16.20 -6.17
CA PHE A 20 18.01 -16.59 -6.59
C PHE A 20 16.98 -16.31 -5.49
N ILE A 21 17.26 -16.68 -4.25
CA ILE A 21 16.38 -16.44 -3.10
C ILE A 21 16.16 -14.93 -2.88
N VAL A 22 17.22 -14.13 -2.92
CA VAL A 22 17.12 -12.67 -2.74
C VAL A 22 16.27 -12.03 -3.84
N ASN A 23 16.48 -12.41 -5.10
CA ASN A 23 15.68 -11.90 -6.21
C ASN A 23 14.21 -12.35 -6.13
N PHE A 24 13.96 -13.58 -5.75
CA PHE A 24 12.60 -14.11 -5.58
C PHE A 24 11.85 -13.39 -4.44
N CYS A 25 12.52 -13.18 -3.30
CA CYS A 25 11.93 -12.43 -2.18
C CYS A 25 11.62 -10.97 -2.56
N LYS A 26 12.52 -10.31 -3.30
CA LYS A 26 12.29 -8.93 -3.76
C LYS A 26 11.11 -8.82 -4.73
N ALA A 27 10.98 -9.76 -5.66
CA ALA A 27 9.85 -9.80 -6.58
C ALA A 27 8.52 -10.01 -5.84
N GLY A 28 8.49 -10.90 -4.85
CA GLY A 28 7.31 -11.12 -4.03
C GLY A 28 6.91 -9.90 -3.19
N GLN A 29 7.86 -9.16 -2.64
CA GLN A 29 7.61 -7.94 -1.89
C GLN A 29 7.03 -6.82 -2.76
N ALA A 30 7.54 -6.64 -3.97
CA ALA A 30 7.03 -5.62 -4.89
C ALA A 30 5.56 -5.85 -5.24
N GLN A 31 5.15 -7.09 -5.51
CA GLN A 31 3.75 -7.44 -5.76
C GLN A 31 2.86 -7.22 -4.53
N GLN A 32 3.33 -7.56 -3.35
CA GLN A 32 2.58 -7.34 -2.10
C GLN A 32 2.37 -5.86 -1.83
N ILE A 33 3.38 -5.03 -2.00
CA ILE A 33 3.29 -3.58 -1.83
C ILE A 33 2.30 -2.98 -2.84
N GLN A 34 2.32 -3.44 -4.08
CA GLN A 34 1.37 -2.98 -5.10
C GLN A 34 -0.07 -3.34 -4.73
N MET A 35 -0.33 -4.58 -4.31
CA MET A 35 -1.66 -5.02 -3.85
C MET A 35 -2.15 -4.21 -2.65
N ILE A 36 -1.29 -3.92 -1.69
CA ILE A 36 -1.61 -3.07 -0.54
C ILE A 36 -1.93 -1.65 -0.99
N SER A 37 -1.16 -1.08 -1.90
CA SER A 37 -1.37 0.27 -2.42
C SER A 37 -2.71 0.40 -3.15
N GLU A 38 -3.08 -0.57 -3.97
CA GLU A 38 -4.37 -0.60 -4.67
C GLU A 38 -5.54 -0.77 -3.70
N TRP A 39 -5.42 -1.70 -2.76
CA TRP A 39 -6.41 -1.89 -1.72
C TRP A 39 -6.58 -0.64 -0.85
N LEU A 40 -5.46 -0.01 -0.49
CA LEU A 40 -5.46 1.19 0.35
C LEU A 40 -6.18 2.36 -0.33
N LEU A 41 -5.99 2.53 -1.63
CA LEU A 41 -6.72 3.52 -2.42
C LEU A 41 -8.25 3.30 -2.32
N LEU A 42 -8.71 2.07 -2.48
CA LEU A 42 -10.12 1.73 -2.33
C LEU A 42 -10.62 1.95 -0.90
N ALA A 43 -9.82 1.58 0.10
CA ALA A 43 -10.16 1.76 1.50
C ALA A 43 -10.29 3.24 1.90
N VAL A 44 -9.42 4.09 1.37
CA VAL A 44 -9.47 5.54 1.58
C VAL A 44 -10.72 6.15 0.92
N VAL A 45 -11.05 5.78 -0.31
CA VAL A 45 -12.27 6.22 -1.00
C VAL A 45 -13.51 5.79 -0.21
N GLN A 46 -13.54 4.56 0.29
CA GLN A 46 -14.64 4.06 1.10
C GLN A 46 -14.75 4.82 2.44
N ALA A 47 -13.62 5.10 3.09
CA ALA A 47 -13.60 5.88 4.33
C ALA A 47 -14.14 7.30 4.12
N GLU A 48 -13.79 7.95 3.01
CA GLU A 48 -14.35 9.27 2.65
C GLU A 48 -15.87 9.20 2.45
N LYS A 49 -16.36 8.17 1.80
CA LYS A 49 -17.79 7.98 1.58
C LYS A 49 -18.55 7.72 2.89
N GLU A 50 -18.03 6.86 3.77
CA GLU A 50 -18.72 6.46 5.00
C GLU A 50 -18.55 7.48 6.14
N LEU A 51 -17.40 8.15 6.19
CA LEU A 51 -17.00 9.04 7.28
C LEU A 51 -16.81 10.50 6.84
N GLY A 52 -17.36 10.90 5.71
CA GLY A 52 -17.07 12.15 5.00
C GLY A 52 -16.95 13.40 5.88
N GLY A 53 -17.82 13.58 6.88
CA GLY A 53 -17.77 14.70 7.82
C GLY A 53 -16.85 14.50 9.04
N LYS A 54 -16.15 13.38 9.14
CA LYS A 54 -15.27 13.07 10.26
C LYS A 54 -13.85 13.60 10.04
N THR A 55 -13.09 13.74 11.14
CA THR A 55 -11.68 14.18 11.08
C THR A 55 -10.79 13.17 10.37
N GLY A 56 -9.67 13.64 9.81
CA GLY A 56 -8.70 12.78 9.14
C GLY A 56 -8.11 11.69 10.06
N GLU A 57 -7.96 11.97 11.34
CA GLU A 57 -7.47 11.00 12.34
C GLU A 57 -8.45 9.82 12.50
N ILE A 58 -9.74 10.07 12.57
CA ILE A 58 -10.76 9.02 12.66
C ILE A 58 -10.78 8.17 11.40
N LYS A 59 -10.68 8.79 10.23
CA LYS A 59 -10.58 8.10 8.94
C LYS A 59 -9.32 7.23 8.86
N LEU A 60 -8.19 7.75 9.32
CA LEU A 60 -6.93 7.02 9.34
C LEU A 60 -7.02 5.78 10.23
N ARG A 61 -7.58 5.89 11.43
CA ARG A 61 -7.80 4.76 12.34
C ARG A 61 -8.73 3.72 11.75
N TYR A 62 -9.80 4.13 11.12
CA TYR A 62 -10.74 3.24 10.44
C TYR A 62 -10.04 2.42 9.34
N VAL A 63 -9.25 3.05 8.51
CA VAL A 63 -8.49 2.37 7.44
C VAL A 63 -7.42 1.46 8.05
N TYR A 64 -6.75 1.90 9.12
CA TYR A 64 -5.74 1.08 9.82
C TYR A 64 -6.33 -0.19 10.43
N ASP A 65 -7.48 -0.11 11.08
CA ASP A 65 -8.16 -1.29 11.65
C ASP A 65 -8.53 -2.29 10.54
N LYS A 66 -9.02 -1.81 9.41
CA LYS A 66 -9.29 -2.65 8.24
C LYS A 66 -8.02 -3.27 7.65
N PHE A 67 -6.92 -2.52 7.63
CA PHE A 67 -5.62 -3.02 7.20
C PHE A 67 -5.12 -4.15 8.10
N LEU A 68 -5.21 -4.00 9.41
CA LEU A 68 -4.83 -5.05 10.37
C LEU A 68 -5.63 -6.33 10.18
N GLN A 69 -6.92 -6.22 9.89
CA GLN A 69 -7.78 -7.37 9.63
C GLN A 69 -7.44 -8.07 8.31
N ARG A 70 -7.16 -7.31 7.27
CA ARG A 70 -6.92 -7.84 5.92
C ARG A 70 -5.51 -8.38 5.73
N PHE A 71 -4.52 -7.70 6.28
CA PHE A 71 -3.09 -7.97 6.09
C PHE A 71 -2.37 -8.26 7.41
N SER A 72 -2.96 -9.06 8.29
CA SER A 72 -2.45 -9.31 9.64
C SER A 72 -0.98 -9.75 9.68
N LYS A 73 -0.52 -10.56 8.72
CA LYS A 73 0.86 -11.02 8.65
C LYS A 73 1.84 -9.92 8.26
N ILE A 74 1.44 -9.08 7.32
CA ILE A 74 2.27 -7.96 6.83
C ILE A 74 2.24 -6.81 7.81
N ALA A 75 1.12 -6.57 8.48
CA ALA A 75 0.94 -5.53 9.48
C ALA A 75 1.93 -5.64 10.66
N MET A 76 2.42 -6.84 10.96
CA MET A 76 3.46 -7.05 11.99
C MET A 76 4.80 -6.40 11.63
N PHE A 77 5.08 -6.16 10.35
CA PHE A 77 6.33 -5.60 9.86
C PHE A 77 6.23 -4.11 9.46
N ILE A 78 5.01 -3.56 9.46
CA ILE A 78 4.74 -2.17 9.08
C ILE A 78 4.37 -1.39 10.34
N THR A 79 5.11 -0.33 10.64
CA THR A 79 4.80 0.58 11.73
C THR A 79 3.61 1.47 11.37
N PHE A 80 2.92 2.01 12.38
CA PHE A 80 1.81 2.95 12.17
C PHE A 80 2.25 4.20 11.38
N GLU A 81 3.47 4.68 11.62
CA GLU A 81 4.04 5.82 10.90
C GLU A 81 4.26 5.52 9.41
N GLN A 82 4.79 4.33 9.09
CA GLN A 82 4.93 3.88 7.70
C GLN A 82 3.57 3.71 7.04
N PHE A 83 2.60 3.16 7.75
CA PHE A 83 1.23 3.03 7.28
C PHE A 83 0.59 4.40 6.99
N SER A 84 0.75 5.37 7.90
CA SER A 84 0.26 6.74 7.70
C SER A 84 0.84 7.37 6.43
N GLY A 85 2.14 7.20 6.18
CA GLY A 85 2.77 7.65 4.94
C GLY A 85 2.18 7.02 3.68
N MET A 86 1.86 5.72 3.74
CA MET A 86 1.18 5.03 2.63
C MET A 86 -0.23 5.56 2.40
N VAL A 87 -0.96 5.90 3.46
CA VAL A 87 -2.29 6.51 3.38
C VAL A 87 -2.21 7.90 2.73
N ASP A 88 -1.23 8.70 3.08
CA ASP A 88 -1.04 10.03 2.47
C ASP A 88 -0.83 9.93 0.96
N ILE A 89 -0.03 8.97 0.50
CA ILE A 89 0.15 8.69 -0.94
C ILE A 89 -1.18 8.26 -1.59
N ALA A 90 -1.96 7.43 -0.93
CA ALA A 90 -3.26 6.99 -1.42
C ALA A 90 -4.25 8.15 -1.50
N LEU A 91 -4.25 9.07 -0.52
CA LEU A 91 -5.06 10.29 -0.53
C LEU A 91 -4.71 11.20 -1.70
N ASP A 92 -3.43 11.39 -2.00
CA ASP A 92 -2.99 12.18 -3.14
C ASP A 92 -3.44 11.56 -4.46
N LYS A 93 -3.32 10.26 -4.61
CA LYS A 93 -3.85 9.54 -5.77
C LYS A 93 -5.36 9.70 -5.90
N MET A 94 -6.10 9.58 -4.80
CA MET A 94 -7.54 9.78 -4.79
C MET A 94 -7.91 11.19 -5.25
N ARG A 95 -7.25 12.23 -4.76
CA ARG A 95 -7.48 13.63 -5.17
C ARG A 95 -7.27 13.82 -6.67
N ILE A 96 -6.20 13.25 -7.22
CA ILE A 96 -5.92 13.30 -8.66
C ILE A 96 -7.03 12.58 -9.44
N MET A 97 -7.48 11.42 -8.98
CA MET A 97 -8.56 10.68 -9.62
C MET A 97 -9.89 11.43 -9.56
N LEU A 98 -10.19 12.07 -8.44
CA LEU A 98 -11.41 12.88 -8.26
C LEU A 98 -11.40 14.10 -9.17
N SER A 99 -10.26 14.76 -9.36
CA SER A 99 -10.13 15.91 -10.27
C SER A 99 -10.32 15.54 -11.74
N ASN A 100 -10.00 14.31 -12.11
CA ASN A 100 -10.07 13.81 -13.48
C ASN A 100 -11.37 13.04 -13.80
N ASN A 101 -12.16 12.66 -12.79
CA ASN A 101 -13.35 11.82 -12.97
C ASN A 101 -14.53 12.31 -12.14
N ASN A 102 -15.44 13.02 -12.78
CA ASN A 102 -16.66 13.55 -12.15
C ASN A 102 -17.61 12.48 -11.60
N GLN A 103 -17.57 11.27 -12.13
CA GLN A 103 -18.41 10.18 -11.61
C GLN A 103 -17.90 9.66 -10.27
N LEU A 104 -16.57 9.55 -10.12
CA LEU A 104 -15.95 9.18 -8.85
C LEU A 104 -16.19 10.25 -7.78
N ALA A 105 -16.12 11.52 -8.16
CA ALA A 105 -16.43 12.65 -7.28
C ALA A 105 -17.85 12.57 -6.71
N LYS A 106 -18.83 12.25 -7.55
CA LYS A 106 -20.22 12.01 -7.11
C LYS A 106 -20.35 10.81 -6.17
N TYR A 107 -19.59 9.73 -6.43
CA TYR A 107 -19.62 8.55 -5.58
C TYR A 107 -19.12 8.85 -4.16
N VAL A 108 -18.12 9.69 -4.01
CA VAL A 108 -17.55 10.09 -2.71
C VAL A 108 -18.40 11.18 -2.02
N GLY A 109 -19.40 11.76 -2.73
CA GLY A 109 -20.27 12.79 -2.20
C GLY A 109 -19.78 14.23 -2.45
N CYS A 110 -18.73 14.39 -3.27
CA CYS A 110 -18.33 15.70 -3.79
C CYS A 110 -19.24 16.07 -4.96
N GLU A 111 -20.41 16.65 -4.68
CA GLU A 111 -21.20 17.25 -5.75
C GLU A 111 -20.46 18.50 -6.26
N CYS A 112 -20.08 18.47 -7.55
CA CYS A 112 -19.50 19.58 -8.26
C CYS A 112 -20.51 20.74 -8.36
N GLY A 113 -20.53 21.58 -7.36
CA GLY A 113 -21.37 22.77 -7.30
C GLY A 113 -20.94 23.77 -6.24
N ASN A 114 -20.31 23.31 -5.19
CA ASN A 114 -19.81 24.17 -4.10
C ASN A 114 -18.55 23.55 -3.49
N CYS A 115 -17.44 23.56 -4.24
CA CYS A 115 -16.13 23.15 -3.73
C CYS A 115 -15.44 24.20 -2.84
N GLU A 116 -16.16 25.17 -2.29
CA GLU A 116 -15.58 26.14 -1.35
C GLU A 116 -15.45 25.61 0.08
N GLU A 117 -16.01 24.43 0.37
CA GLU A 117 -16.03 23.88 1.73
C GLU A 117 -15.08 22.67 1.92
N CYS A 118 -14.36 22.24 0.87
CA CYS A 118 -13.38 21.14 0.98
C CYS A 118 -11.98 21.61 1.39
N ASP A 119 -11.77 22.90 1.64
CA ASP A 119 -10.45 23.48 1.95
C ASP A 119 -10.33 23.97 3.41
N LYS A 120 -11.15 23.36 4.30
CA LYS A 120 -11.06 23.64 5.74
C LYS A 120 -10.88 22.36 6.55
#